data_40b75392d9789ea36ab930ecae7a554c
#
_entry.id   40b75392d9789ea36ab930ecae7a554c
#
_cell.length_a   1.000
_cell.length_b   1.000
_cell.length_c   1.000
_cell.angle_alpha   90.00
_cell.angle_beta   90.00
_cell.angle_gamma   90.00
#
_symmetry.space_group_name_H-M   'P 1'
#
loop_
_entity.id
_entity.type
_entity.pdbx_description
1 polymer ?
#
loop_
_entity_poly.entity_id
_entity_poly.type
_entity_poly.pdbx_seq_one_letter_code
_entity_poly.pdbx_strand_id
1 'polypeptide(L)'
;HKKGSTVSNLSSSRALRDVTEIHGGKYFSSPVGLMHVINEMKKKKAVFGGEGNGGVVYPALHYGRDALVGVALFLSHLSRMSMSVSELRSAYPKYEMAKEKIELSNGKTPDKVLEKIAKSKLAGTLDRRDGVKIDFQNSWVHLRKSNTEPIIRIYTEAGTKEGAMKLALEWKQKINSLL
;
A
#
# COMPACT_ATOMS: atom_id res chain seq x y z
N HIS A 1 -9.80 15.51 17.95
CA HIS A 1 -9.36 15.07 16.62
C HIS A 1 -10.57 14.71 15.77
N LYS A 2 -10.58 15.14 14.52
CA LYS A 2 -11.67 14.83 13.60
C LYS A 2 -11.50 13.38 13.13
N LYS A 3 -12.41 12.50 13.56
CA LYS A 3 -12.53 11.16 12.99
C LYS A 3 -13.02 11.27 11.55
N GLY A 4 -12.59 10.37 10.68
CA GLY A 4 -13.03 10.42 9.29
C GLY A 4 -12.40 9.36 8.42
N SER A 5 -12.67 9.46 7.13
CA SER A 5 -12.10 8.54 6.14
C SER A 5 -10.63 8.82 5.89
N THR A 6 -9.88 7.78 5.53
CA THR A 6 -8.49 7.89 5.10
C THR A 6 -8.28 7.27 3.72
N VAL A 7 -7.21 7.70 3.05
CA VAL A 7 -6.83 7.17 1.72
C VAL A 7 -5.34 6.88 1.71
N SER A 8 -4.95 5.72 1.17
CA SER A 8 -3.57 5.49 0.74
C SER A 8 -3.50 4.78 -0.61
N ASN A 9 -2.31 4.70 -1.19
CA ASN A 9 -2.18 3.96 -2.44
C ASN A 9 -2.16 2.43 -2.22
N LEU A 10 -2.42 1.68 -3.28
CA LEU A 10 -2.52 0.22 -3.26
C LEU A 10 -1.24 -0.50 -2.78
N SER A 11 -0.07 0.15 -2.85
CA SER A 11 1.20 -0.39 -2.36
C SER A 11 1.55 0.04 -0.92
N SER A 12 0.63 0.70 -0.22
CA SER A 12 0.82 1.08 1.19
C SER A 12 0.42 -0.04 2.13
N SER A 13 0.98 -0.02 3.34
CA SER A 13 0.60 -0.98 4.39
C SER A 13 -0.89 -0.90 4.71
N ARG A 14 -1.49 -2.05 4.98
CA ARG A 14 -2.86 -2.16 5.48
C ARG A 14 -3.03 -1.62 6.91
N ALA A 15 -1.95 -1.36 7.62
CA ALA A 15 -2.00 -0.79 8.96
C ALA A 15 -2.85 0.50 9.03
N LEU A 16 -2.80 1.37 7.99
CA LEU A 16 -3.65 2.56 7.94
C LEU A 16 -5.14 2.19 7.82
N ARG A 17 -5.49 1.16 7.04
CA ARG A 17 -6.85 0.64 6.96
C ARG A 17 -7.34 0.20 8.34
N ASP A 18 -6.57 -0.66 8.99
CA ASP A 18 -6.95 -1.27 10.26
C ASP A 18 -7.13 -0.20 11.35
N VAL A 19 -6.19 0.75 11.45
CA VAL A 19 -6.30 1.88 12.38
C VAL A 19 -7.52 2.75 12.07
N THR A 20 -7.79 3.00 10.78
CA THR A 20 -8.96 3.80 10.38
C THR A 20 -10.26 3.14 10.80
N GLU A 21 -10.39 1.83 10.56
CA GLU A 21 -11.58 1.05 10.88
C GLU A 21 -11.78 0.90 12.41
N ILE A 22 -10.70 0.65 13.18
CA ILE A 22 -10.73 0.63 14.65
C ILE A 22 -11.29 1.95 15.21
N HIS A 23 -10.99 3.07 14.57
CA HIS A 23 -11.50 4.39 14.98
C HIS A 23 -12.86 4.75 14.37
N GLY A 24 -13.54 3.82 13.69
CA GLY A 24 -14.88 4.00 13.10
C GLY A 24 -14.87 4.83 11.81
N GLY A 25 -13.70 5.02 11.18
CA GLY A 25 -13.57 5.64 9.87
C GLY A 25 -13.74 4.66 8.72
N LYS A 26 -13.74 5.16 7.48
CA LYS A 26 -13.73 4.34 6.26
C LYS A 26 -12.40 4.50 5.55
N TYR A 27 -11.74 3.40 5.26
CA TYR A 27 -10.54 3.39 4.46
C TYR A 27 -10.84 3.24 2.97
N PHE A 28 -10.10 3.96 2.13
CA PHE A 28 -10.14 3.83 0.69
C PHE A 28 -8.72 3.73 0.12
N SER A 29 -8.57 3.00 -0.97
CA SER A 29 -7.31 2.87 -1.69
C SER A 29 -7.38 3.52 -3.08
N SER A 30 -6.24 4.00 -3.56
CA SER A 30 -6.09 4.55 -4.91
C SER A 30 -4.97 3.84 -5.68
N PRO A 31 -4.89 3.98 -7.01
CA PRO A 31 -3.66 3.70 -7.74
C PRO A 31 -2.45 4.41 -7.12
N VAL A 32 -1.25 3.89 -7.38
CA VAL A 32 0.00 4.51 -6.89
C VAL A 32 0.25 5.83 -7.62
N GLY A 33 0.61 6.83 -6.84
CA GLY A 33 0.90 8.19 -7.30
C GLY A 33 0.09 9.22 -6.51
N LEU A 34 0.77 10.28 -6.10
CA LEU A 34 0.20 11.31 -5.23
C LEU A 34 -1.10 11.90 -5.77
N MET A 35 -1.19 12.15 -7.06
CA MET A 35 -2.40 12.74 -7.66
C MET A 35 -3.61 11.80 -7.58
N HIS A 36 -3.40 10.49 -7.67
CA HIS A 36 -4.46 9.50 -7.47
C HIS A 36 -4.96 9.50 -6.03
N VAL A 37 -4.03 9.56 -5.07
CA VAL A 37 -4.36 9.69 -3.63
C VAL A 37 -5.17 10.95 -3.39
N ILE A 38 -4.71 12.11 -3.87
CA ILE A 38 -5.39 13.41 -3.69
C ILE A 38 -6.81 13.40 -4.29
N ASN A 39 -6.95 12.88 -5.51
CA ASN A 39 -8.24 12.83 -6.18
C ASN A 39 -9.24 11.92 -5.42
N GLU A 40 -8.78 10.76 -4.94
CA GLU A 40 -9.62 9.88 -4.13
C GLU A 40 -9.95 10.52 -2.78
N MET A 41 -8.99 11.23 -2.14
CA MET A 41 -9.24 11.98 -0.90
C MET A 41 -10.33 13.04 -1.08
N LYS A 42 -10.28 13.82 -2.16
CA LYS A 42 -11.31 14.83 -2.48
C LYS A 42 -12.68 14.18 -2.68
N LYS A 43 -12.72 13.10 -3.50
CA LYS A 43 -13.95 12.34 -3.78
C LYS A 43 -14.59 11.76 -2.52
N LYS A 44 -13.79 11.24 -1.60
CA LYS A 44 -14.24 10.59 -0.36
C LYS A 44 -14.32 11.54 0.84
N LYS A 45 -13.97 12.82 0.65
CA LYS A 45 -13.85 13.82 1.73
C LYS A 45 -12.98 13.30 2.88
N ALA A 46 -11.89 12.64 2.53
CA ALA A 46 -10.99 12.02 3.50
C ALA A 46 -10.25 13.10 4.31
N VAL A 47 -10.07 12.84 5.59
CA VAL A 47 -9.42 13.78 6.53
C VAL A 47 -7.90 13.60 6.60
N PHE A 48 -7.39 12.48 6.10
CA PHE A 48 -5.97 12.14 6.08
C PHE A 48 -5.68 11.19 4.93
N GLY A 49 -4.50 11.29 4.36
CA GLY A 49 -4.04 10.34 3.35
C GLY A 49 -2.54 10.39 3.13
N GLY A 50 -2.08 9.54 2.24
CA GLY A 50 -0.66 9.50 1.93
C GLY A 50 -0.23 8.28 1.13
N GLU A 51 1.06 8.12 1.05
CA GLU A 51 1.71 7.00 0.35
C GLU A 51 2.65 6.27 1.31
N GLY A 52 2.81 4.96 1.11
CA GLY A 52 3.67 4.11 1.93
C GLY A 52 5.17 4.46 1.90
N ASN A 53 5.56 5.46 1.13
CA ASN A 53 6.90 6.03 1.08
C ASN A 53 7.11 7.20 2.07
N GLY A 54 6.16 7.46 2.97
CA GLY A 54 6.20 8.54 3.95
C GLY A 54 5.55 9.87 3.50
N GLY A 55 4.95 9.90 2.33
CA GLY A 55 4.21 11.06 1.85
C GLY A 55 2.90 11.25 2.61
N VAL A 56 2.76 12.32 3.39
CA VAL A 56 1.56 12.68 4.15
C VAL A 56 0.80 13.78 3.43
N VAL A 57 -0.54 13.64 3.36
CA VAL A 57 -1.46 14.67 2.87
C VAL A 57 -2.50 14.95 3.95
N TYR A 58 -2.58 16.20 4.38
CA TYR A 58 -3.50 16.65 5.42
C TYR A 58 -4.39 17.79 4.89
N PRO A 59 -5.61 17.49 4.43
CA PRO A 59 -6.48 18.45 3.74
C PRO A 59 -6.87 19.69 4.55
N ALA A 60 -6.82 19.61 5.89
CA ALA A 60 -7.10 20.78 6.73
C ALA A 60 -6.04 21.87 6.57
N LEU A 61 -4.85 21.54 6.06
CA LEU A 61 -3.80 22.49 5.68
C LEU A 61 -3.81 22.70 4.16
N HIS A 62 -3.51 21.64 3.39
CA HIS A 62 -3.57 21.66 1.92
C HIS A 62 -3.54 20.23 1.33
N TYR A 63 -3.83 20.13 0.02
CA TYR A 63 -3.75 18.88 -0.74
C TYR A 63 -2.39 18.68 -1.40
N GLY A 64 -1.31 18.85 -0.63
CA GLY A 64 0.05 18.57 -1.05
C GLY A 64 0.73 17.59 -0.11
N ARG A 65 1.82 16.98 -0.57
CA ARG A 65 2.69 16.19 0.30
C ARG A 65 3.44 17.12 1.23
N ASP A 66 3.34 16.90 2.54
CA ASP A 66 3.93 17.77 3.54
C ASP A 66 4.57 16.95 4.66
N ALA A 67 5.91 16.95 4.68
CA ALA A 67 6.68 16.26 5.70
C ALA A 67 6.60 16.95 7.07
N LEU A 68 6.55 18.28 7.10
CA LEU A 68 6.48 19.05 8.35
C LEU A 68 5.16 18.80 9.07
N VAL A 69 4.07 18.79 8.34
CA VAL A 69 2.75 18.38 8.88
C VAL A 69 2.79 16.96 9.41
N GLY A 70 3.43 16.02 8.69
CA GLY A 70 3.59 14.65 9.16
C GLY A 70 4.34 14.57 10.49
N VAL A 71 5.45 15.30 10.61
CA VAL A 71 6.24 15.41 11.85
C VAL A 71 5.42 16.04 12.97
N ALA A 72 4.74 17.15 12.71
CA ALA A 72 3.92 17.84 13.71
C ALA A 72 2.78 16.97 14.25
N LEU A 73 2.07 16.25 13.37
CA LEU A 73 1.01 15.31 13.76
C LEU A 73 1.58 14.15 14.60
N PHE A 74 2.72 13.59 14.21
CA PHE A 74 3.37 12.51 14.93
C PHE A 74 3.82 12.94 16.32
N LEU A 75 4.54 14.07 16.44
CA LEU A 75 5.02 14.58 17.72
C LEU A 75 3.87 14.98 18.64
N SER A 76 2.82 15.59 18.09
CA SER A 76 1.61 15.92 18.86
C SER A 76 0.91 14.68 19.40
N HIS A 77 0.88 13.59 18.62
CA HIS A 77 0.31 12.33 19.06
C HIS A 77 1.18 11.68 20.14
N LEU A 78 2.50 11.60 19.89
CA LEU A 78 3.47 11.03 20.82
C LEU A 78 3.42 11.72 22.19
N SER A 79 3.40 13.05 22.21
CA SER A 79 3.31 13.85 23.44
C SER A 79 2.03 13.54 24.25
N ARG A 80 0.90 13.35 23.57
CA ARG A 80 -0.37 13.01 24.24
C ARG A 80 -0.42 11.61 24.79
N MET A 81 0.28 10.67 24.16
CA MET A 81 0.31 9.28 24.59
C MET A 81 1.27 9.06 25.78
N SER A 82 2.18 10.01 26.04
CA SER A 82 3.22 9.89 27.08
C SER A 82 4.04 8.60 26.94
N MET A 83 4.30 8.19 25.71
CA MET A 83 5.03 6.97 25.34
C MET A 83 6.34 7.32 24.63
N SER A 84 7.30 6.43 24.66
CA SER A 84 8.44 6.46 23.76
C SER A 84 8.00 6.10 22.33
N VAL A 85 8.82 6.41 21.34
CA VAL A 85 8.55 6.06 19.92
C VAL A 85 8.42 4.55 19.73
N SER A 86 9.25 3.76 20.42
CA SER A 86 9.22 2.30 20.36
C SER A 86 7.96 1.71 20.97
N GLU A 87 7.48 2.22 22.08
CA GLU A 87 6.21 1.81 22.68
C GLU A 87 5.03 2.16 21.77
N LEU A 88 4.99 3.39 21.25
CA LEU A 88 3.95 3.80 20.30
C LEU A 88 3.98 2.92 19.03
N ARG A 89 5.16 2.62 18.48
CA ARG A 89 5.30 1.73 17.32
C ARG A 89 4.78 0.31 17.63
N SER A 90 5.00 -0.18 18.85
CA SER A 90 4.54 -1.51 19.28
C SER A 90 3.01 -1.60 19.45
N ALA A 91 2.34 -0.47 19.66
CA ALA A 91 0.88 -0.40 19.78
C ALA A 91 0.16 -0.42 18.42
N TYR A 92 0.86 -0.20 17.31
CA TYR A 92 0.26 -0.24 15.97
C TYR A 92 0.18 -1.66 15.41
N PRO A 93 -0.75 -1.91 14.45
CA PRO A 93 -0.79 -3.17 13.72
C PRO A 93 0.59 -3.50 13.11
N LYS A 94 1.05 -4.72 13.33
CA LYS A 94 2.37 -5.18 12.87
C LYS A 94 2.24 -5.82 11.51
N TYR A 95 2.84 -5.19 10.52
CA TYR A 95 2.97 -5.70 9.16
C TYR A 95 4.40 -5.49 8.67
N GLU A 96 4.87 -6.45 7.89
CA GLU A 96 6.18 -6.44 7.26
C GLU A 96 6.01 -6.53 5.74
N MET A 97 6.81 -5.78 5.00
CA MET A 97 6.75 -5.73 3.55
C MET A 97 8.01 -6.31 2.92
N ALA A 98 7.84 -7.00 1.80
CA ALA A 98 8.94 -7.37 0.91
C ALA A 98 8.73 -6.76 -0.48
N LYS A 99 9.83 -6.46 -1.16
CA LYS A 99 9.85 -5.85 -2.50
C LYS A 99 10.82 -6.64 -3.37
N GLU A 100 10.30 -7.14 -4.48
CA GLU A 100 11.04 -7.88 -5.49
C GLU A 100 10.78 -7.28 -6.88
N LYS A 101 11.60 -7.66 -7.85
CA LYS A 101 11.40 -7.35 -9.26
C LYS A 101 11.68 -8.57 -10.14
N ILE A 102 11.04 -8.58 -11.31
CA ILE A 102 11.34 -9.53 -12.38
C ILE A 102 11.62 -8.72 -13.64
N GLU A 103 12.76 -8.98 -14.25
CA GLU A 103 13.12 -8.45 -15.56
C GLU A 103 12.48 -9.32 -16.64
N LEU A 104 11.89 -8.68 -17.63
CA LEU A 104 11.24 -9.35 -18.73
C LEU A 104 12.20 -9.39 -19.93
N SER A 105 12.47 -10.58 -20.43
CA SER A 105 13.25 -10.84 -21.63
C SER A 105 12.32 -11.28 -22.78
N ASN A 106 12.87 -11.32 -23.99
CA ASN A 106 12.25 -11.93 -25.17
C ASN A 106 10.91 -11.30 -25.64
N GLY A 107 10.79 -9.97 -25.64
CA GLY A 107 9.65 -9.26 -26.20
C GLY A 107 8.33 -9.43 -25.41
N LYS A 108 8.39 -10.04 -24.23
CA LYS A 108 7.22 -10.17 -23.35
C LYS A 108 6.93 -8.85 -22.68
N THR A 109 5.69 -8.43 -22.70
CA THR A 109 5.27 -7.18 -22.08
C THR A 109 4.67 -7.43 -20.71
N PRO A 110 4.95 -6.56 -19.71
CA PRO A 110 4.36 -6.67 -18.38
C PRO A 110 2.83 -6.80 -18.40
N ASP A 111 2.17 -6.05 -19.30
CA ASP A 111 0.71 -6.03 -19.39
C ASP A 111 0.12 -7.41 -19.72
N LYS A 112 0.72 -8.15 -20.68
CA LYS A 112 0.25 -9.51 -21.04
C LYS A 112 0.38 -10.50 -19.87
N VAL A 113 1.48 -10.41 -19.11
CA VAL A 113 1.70 -11.27 -17.95
C VAL A 113 0.70 -10.95 -16.84
N LEU A 114 0.55 -9.67 -16.51
CA LEU A 114 -0.42 -9.23 -15.50
C LEU A 114 -1.86 -9.59 -15.87
N GLU A 115 -2.21 -9.50 -17.15
CA GLU A 115 -3.53 -9.92 -17.62
C GLU A 115 -3.77 -11.41 -17.47
N LYS A 116 -2.79 -12.27 -17.79
CA LYS A 116 -2.88 -13.72 -17.55
C LYS A 116 -3.11 -14.02 -16.07
N ILE A 117 -2.37 -13.33 -15.18
CA ILE A 117 -2.54 -13.49 -13.74
C ILE A 117 -3.94 -13.06 -13.31
N ALA A 118 -4.41 -11.90 -13.76
CA ALA A 118 -5.73 -11.39 -13.41
C ALA A 118 -6.90 -12.27 -13.87
N LYS A 119 -6.70 -13.07 -14.92
CA LYS A 119 -7.68 -14.06 -15.44
C LYS A 119 -7.58 -15.43 -14.76
N SER A 120 -6.50 -15.69 -13.99
CA SER A 120 -6.35 -16.97 -13.30
C SER A 120 -7.26 -17.06 -12.06
N LYS A 121 -7.53 -18.28 -11.61
CA LYS A 121 -8.26 -18.50 -10.35
C LYS A 121 -7.38 -18.04 -9.18
N LEU A 122 -7.84 -17.02 -8.47
CA LEU A 122 -7.14 -16.40 -7.35
C LEU A 122 -7.92 -16.61 -6.05
N ALA A 123 -7.20 -16.84 -4.96
CA ALA A 123 -7.81 -17.12 -3.65
C ALA A 123 -8.13 -15.85 -2.83
N GLY A 124 -7.91 -14.65 -3.37
CA GLY A 124 -8.09 -13.37 -2.68
C GLY A 124 -8.96 -12.39 -3.46
N THR A 125 -9.20 -11.24 -2.85
CA THR A 125 -9.91 -10.13 -3.50
C THR A 125 -9.00 -9.43 -4.49
N LEU A 126 -9.43 -9.35 -5.75
CA LEU A 126 -8.67 -8.78 -6.85
C LEU A 126 -8.98 -7.29 -7.04
N ASP A 127 -7.95 -6.46 -7.11
CA ASP A 127 -8.01 -5.06 -7.54
C ASP A 127 -7.11 -4.86 -8.77
N ARG A 128 -7.68 -4.29 -9.84
CA ARG A 128 -7.01 -4.09 -11.13
C ARG A 128 -6.78 -2.62 -11.50
N ARG A 129 -7.01 -1.71 -10.57
CA ARG A 129 -6.89 -0.25 -10.84
C ARG A 129 -5.46 0.20 -11.13
N ASP A 130 -4.46 -0.58 -10.69
CA ASP A 130 -3.03 -0.31 -10.92
C ASP A 130 -2.25 -1.63 -10.95
N GLY A 131 -2.19 -2.27 -12.11
CA GLY A 131 -1.65 -3.63 -12.23
C GLY A 131 -2.58 -4.68 -11.65
N VAL A 132 -2.07 -5.54 -10.78
CA VAL A 132 -2.82 -6.62 -10.13
C VAL A 132 -2.50 -6.66 -8.65
N LYS A 133 -3.42 -6.24 -7.81
CA LYS A 133 -3.34 -6.45 -6.37
C LYS A 133 -4.29 -7.55 -5.94
N ILE A 134 -3.82 -8.46 -5.10
CA ILE A 134 -4.61 -9.54 -4.52
C ILE A 134 -4.50 -9.40 -3.01
N ASP A 135 -5.64 -9.14 -2.37
CA ASP A 135 -5.77 -9.09 -0.92
C ASP A 135 -6.23 -10.45 -0.39
N PHE A 136 -5.43 -11.04 0.48
CA PHE A 136 -5.75 -12.23 1.26
C PHE A 136 -6.18 -11.83 2.67
N GLN A 137 -6.60 -12.80 3.47
CA GLN A 137 -7.03 -12.52 4.85
C GLN A 137 -5.96 -11.79 5.67
N ASN A 138 -4.71 -12.25 5.67
CA ASN A 138 -3.62 -11.73 6.52
C ASN A 138 -2.41 -11.21 5.74
N SER A 139 -2.51 -11.09 4.42
CA SER A 139 -1.42 -10.65 3.55
C SER A 139 -1.97 -10.05 2.26
N TRP A 140 -1.11 -9.44 1.48
CA TRP A 140 -1.45 -9.05 0.11
C TRP A 140 -0.21 -9.09 -0.79
N VAL A 141 -0.45 -9.21 -2.09
CA VAL A 141 0.56 -9.02 -3.14
C VAL A 141 0.08 -7.98 -4.13
N HIS A 142 0.97 -7.10 -4.56
CA HIS A 142 0.71 -6.10 -5.59
C HIS A 142 1.77 -6.19 -6.69
N LEU A 143 1.33 -6.55 -7.89
CA LEU A 143 2.14 -6.73 -9.08
C LEU A 143 1.92 -5.56 -10.03
N ARG A 144 2.97 -4.82 -10.32
CA ARG A 144 2.89 -3.60 -11.15
C ARG A 144 3.97 -3.60 -12.21
N LYS A 145 3.62 -3.09 -13.39
CA LYS A 145 4.65 -2.71 -14.35
C LYS A 145 5.43 -1.49 -13.89
N SER A 146 6.70 -1.44 -14.22
CA SER A 146 7.46 -0.19 -14.14
C SER A 146 7.13 0.69 -15.34
N ASN A 147 7.12 2.02 -15.12
CA ASN A 147 6.91 2.98 -16.20
C ASN A 147 8.21 3.30 -16.96
N THR A 148 9.37 2.95 -16.40
CA THR A 148 10.68 3.33 -16.90
C THR A 148 11.54 2.14 -17.35
N GLU A 149 11.17 0.92 -16.95
CA GLU A 149 11.96 -0.29 -17.17
C GLU A 149 11.05 -1.45 -17.56
N PRO A 150 11.53 -2.43 -18.36
CA PRO A 150 10.75 -3.61 -18.74
C PRO A 150 10.69 -4.65 -17.59
N ILE A 151 10.22 -4.22 -16.43
CA ILE A 151 10.15 -5.06 -15.22
C ILE A 151 8.73 -5.11 -14.65
N ILE A 152 8.43 -6.19 -13.95
CA ILE A 152 7.30 -6.29 -13.03
C ILE A 152 7.83 -6.11 -11.59
N ARG A 153 7.29 -5.14 -10.88
CA ARG A 153 7.52 -4.94 -9.45
C ARG A 153 6.56 -5.81 -8.65
N ILE A 154 7.10 -6.49 -7.65
CA ILE A 154 6.33 -7.35 -6.73
C ILE A 154 6.45 -6.74 -5.34
N TYR A 155 5.35 -6.26 -4.81
CA TYR A 155 5.26 -5.81 -3.41
C TYR A 155 4.35 -6.77 -2.67
N THR A 156 4.77 -7.16 -1.48
CA THR A 156 3.99 -8.05 -0.61
C THR A 156 3.98 -7.50 0.81
N GLU A 157 2.95 -7.85 1.55
CA GLU A 157 2.86 -7.58 2.99
C GLU A 157 2.27 -8.79 3.69
N ALA A 158 2.81 -9.09 4.86
CA ALA A 158 2.32 -10.13 5.77
C ALA A 158 2.58 -9.74 7.22
N GLY A 159 2.12 -10.56 8.18
CA GLY A 159 2.35 -10.33 9.60
C GLY A 159 3.79 -10.51 10.06
N THR A 160 4.65 -11.16 9.25
CA THR A 160 6.09 -11.35 9.52
C THR A 160 6.92 -11.08 8.27
N LYS A 161 8.20 -10.78 8.48
CA LYS A 161 9.17 -10.55 7.40
C LYS A 161 9.34 -11.81 6.54
N GLU A 162 9.45 -12.97 7.18
CA GLU A 162 9.56 -14.27 6.51
C GLU A 162 8.32 -14.56 5.66
N GLY A 163 7.13 -14.28 6.18
CA GLY A 163 5.86 -14.44 5.46
C GLY A 163 5.78 -13.54 4.24
N ALA A 164 6.18 -12.26 4.37
CA ALA A 164 6.19 -11.32 3.25
C ALA A 164 7.20 -11.74 2.17
N MET A 165 8.41 -12.16 2.56
CA MET A 165 9.43 -12.64 1.61
C MET A 165 9.01 -13.94 0.92
N LYS A 166 8.47 -14.90 1.67
CA LYS A 166 7.94 -16.15 1.10
C LYS A 166 6.90 -15.87 0.03
N LEU A 167 5.92 -15.03 0.34
CA LEU A 167 4.88 -14.62 -0.61
C LEU A 167 5.47 -13.95 -1.86
N ALA A 168 6.49 -13.08 -1.70
CA ALA A 168 7.15 -12.43 -2.83
C ALA A 168 7.85 -13.45 -3.75
N LEU A 169 8.55 -14.43 -3.18
CA LEU A 169 9.23 -15.48 -3.92
C LEU A 169 8.25 -16.42 -4.64
N GLU A 170 7.15 -16.81 -4.00
CA GLU A 170 6.09 -17.61 -4.63
C GLU A 170 5.51 -16.91 -5.86
N TRP A 171 5.23 -15.61 -5.75
CA TRP A 171 4.75 -14.83 -6.89
C TRP A 171 5.81 -14.62 -7.96
N LYS A 172 7.08 -14.48 -7.59
CA LYS A 172 8.20 -14.42 -8.54
C LYS A 172 8.29 -15.71 -9.36
N GLN A 173 8.20 -16.86 -8.70
CA GLN A 173 8.17 -18.18 -9.37
C GLN A 173 6.96 -18.32 -10.28
N LYS A 174 5.77 -17.96 -9.80
CA LYS A 174 4.54 -18.00 -10.59
C LYS A 174 4.61 -17.11 -11.84
N ILE A 175 5.19 -15.92 -11.74
CA ILE A 175 5.39 -15.05 -12.91
C ILE A 175 6.39 -15.68 -13.87
N ASN A 176 7.52 -16.22 -13.37
CA ASN A 176 8.54 -16.89 -14.20
C ASN A 176 7.95 -18.09 -14.98
N SER A 177 7.03 -18.85 -14.39
CA SER A 177 6.35 -19.95 -15.08
C SER A 177 5.39 -19.51 -16.20
N LEU A 178 5.03 -18.23 -16.24
CA LEU A 178 4.18 -17.63 -17.29
C LEU A 178 5.01 -16.95 -18.40
N LEU A 179 6.33 -16.80 -18.14
CA LEU A 179 7.29 -16.25 -19.09
C LEU A 179 7.88 -17.34 -19.99
#